data_7790315eaf572bb293db7c6dc0aece0b
#
_entry.id   7790315eaf572bb293db7c6dc0aece0b
#
_cell.length_a   1.000
_cell.length_b   1.000
_cell.length_c   1.000
_cell.angle_alpha   90.00
_cell.angle_beta   90.00
_cell.angle_gamma   90.00
#
_symmetry.space_group_name_H-M   'P 1'
#
loop_
_entity.id
_entity.type
_entity.pdbx_description
1 polymer ?
#
loop_
_entity_poly.entity_id
_entity_poly.type
_entity_poly.pdbx_seq_one_letter_code
_entity_poly.pdbx_strand_id
1 'polypeptide(L)'
;LCMYFRGKDRNSLIRSMSAFLENFTKSSAVEVDGYKGKFKAYTASSDYSKMKVKTRYKLNITLEGYFFDDELKLEYDGITQTTIDRQGTRKAPAIIEVYAKKALKNYKISGFEDDIIVEQLAAGQTIIIDGEEGRITNNGADAFASVDLWKFPAITQTQTALKFSSADAVVRIRYKPMWI
;
A
#
# COMPACT_ATOMS: atom_id res chain seq x y z
N LEU A 1 -14.24 16.37 -8.32
CA LEU A 1 -15.11 16.76 -7.21
C LEU A 1 -15.50 18.24 -7.38
N CYS A 2 -16.78 18.53 -7.29
CA CYS A 2 -17.32 19.89 -7.41
C CYS A 2 -18.07 20.24 -6.12
N MET A 3 -17.67 21.33 -5.46
CA MET A 3 -18.27 21.74 -4.19
C MET A 3 -18.64 23.23 -4.19
N TYR A 4 -19.70 23.55 -3.45
CA TYR A 4 -20.19 24.90 -3.31
C TYR A 4 -19.97 25.38 -1.88
N PHE A 5 -19.28 26.50 -1.73
CA PHE A 5 -19.02 27.12 -0.44
C PHE A 5 -19.81 28.42 -0.28
N ARG A 6 -20.33 28.64 0.92
CA ARG A 6 -20.98 29.88 1.34
C ARG A 6 -20.34 30.39 2.61
N GLY A 7 -20.00 31.66 2.64
CA GLY A 7 -19.45 32.35 3.81
C GLY A 7 -20.21 33.61 4.16
N LYS A 8 -20.01 34.14 5.38
CA LYS A 8 -20.54 35.46 5.78
C LYS A 8 -19.85 36.59 5.02
N ASP A 9 -18.57 36.41 4.79
CA ASP A 9 -17.67 37.31 4.07
C ASP A 9 -16.64 36.52 3.26
N ARG A 10 -15.83 37.25 2.46
CA ARG A 10 -14.79 36.64 1.60
C ARG A 10 -13.73 35.90 2.40
N ASN A 11 -13.32 36.42 3.56
CA ASN A 11 -12.22 35.82 4.34
C ASN A 11 -12.65 34.52 5.00
N SER A 12 -13.87 34.48 5.58
CA SER A 12 -14.43 33.23 6.14
C SER A 12 -14.60 32.19 5.06
N LEU A 13 -15.00 32.58 3.85
CA LEU A 13 -15.16 31.67 2.73
C LEU A 13 -13.83 31.05 2.28
N ILE A 14 -12.77 31.89 2.10
CA ILE A 14 -11.43 31.43 1.72
C ILE A 14 -10.88 30.46 2.78
N ARG A 15 -11.03 30.78 4.08
CA ARG A 15 -10.59 29.91 5.16
C ARG A 15 -11.30 28.54 5.13
N SER A 16 -12.61 28.53 4.91
CA SER A 16 -13.38 27.28 4.82
C SER A 16 -12.95 26.44 3.61
N MET A 17 -12.68 27.05 2.47
CA MET A 17 -12.17 26.36 1.29
C MET A 17 -10.76 25.79 1.52
N SER A 18 -9.87 26.58 2.13
CA SER A 18 -8.50 26.14 2.47
C SER A 18 -8.51 24.98 3.45
N ALA A 19 -9.30 25.06 4.52
CA ALA A 19 -9.46 23.97 5.50
C ALA A 19 -10.02 22.70 4.86
N PHE A 20 -10.92 22.82 3.90
CA PHE A 20 -11.42 21.67 3.15
C PHE A 20 -10.32 21.06 2.26
N LEU A 21 -9.56 21.89 1.53
CA LEU A 21 -8.46 21.43 0.68
C LEU A 21 -7.34 20.77 1.47
N GLU A 22 -7.13 21.18 2.72
CA GLU A 22 -6.12 20.58 3.59
C GLU A 22 -6.33 19.07 3.79
N ASN A 23 -7.56 18.59 3.76
CA ASN A 23 -7.86 17.15 3.84
C ASN A 23 -7.30 16.35 2.66
N PHE A 24 -6.96 17.00 1.55
CA PHE A 24 -6.44 16.38 0.33
C PHE A 24 -4.96 16.71 0.08
N THR A 25 -4.28 17.40 0.98
CA THR A 25 -2.83 17.70 0.84
C THR A 25 -1.97 16.44 0.99
N LYS A 26 -2.48 15.46 1.72
CA LYS A 26 -1.91 14.11 1.81
C LYS A 26 -2.84 13.13 1.07
N SER A 27 -2.31 11.96 0.71
CA SER A 27 -3.15 10.92 0.12
C SER A 27 -4.28 10.53 1.08
N SER A 28 -5.50 10.55 0.59
CA SER A 28 -6.70 10.23 1.36
C SER A 28 -7.39 9.00 0.77
N ALA A 29 -7.92 8.13 1.62
CA ALA A 29 -8.82 7.07 1.19
C ALA A 29 -10.25 7.64 1.09
N VAL A 30 -10.84 7.56 -0.09
CA VAL A 30 -12.19 8.05 -0.38
C VAL A 30 -13.08 6.86 -0.72
N GLU A 31 -14.23 6.77 -0.10
CA GLU A 31 -15.27 5.81 -0.48
C GLU A 31 -16.08 6.39 -1.63
N VAL A 32 -16.34 5.56 -2.63
CA VAL A 32 -17.09 5.95 -3.83
C VAL A 32 -18.36 5.10 -3.90
N ASP A 33 -19.52 5.76 -3.95
CA ASP A 33 -20.80 5.06 -4.06
C ASP A 33 -20.82 4.10 -5.25
N GLY A 34 -21.30 2.89 -5.03
CA GLY A 34 -21.36 1.85 -6.05
C GLY A 34 -20.07 1.08 -6.30
N TYR A 35 -19.00 1.40 -5.57
CA TYR A 35 -17.74 0.66 -5.60
C TYR A 35 -17.44 0.06 -4.21
N LYS A 36 -17.07 -1.24 -4.16
CA LYS A 36 -16.82 -1.93 -2.90
C LYS A 36 -15.49 -1.57 -2.25
N GLY A 37 -14.49 -1.18 -3.04
CA GLY A 37 -13.16 -0.77 -2.56
C GLY A 37 -13.11 0.71 -2.21
N LYS A 38 -11.89 1.17 -1.93
CA LYS A 38 -11.59 2.57 -1.61
C LYS A 38 -10.74 3.18 -2.71
N PHE A 39 -10.89 4.49 -2.91
CA PHE A 39 -10.05 5.25 -3.84
C PHE A 39 -8.97 5.99 -3.06
N LYS A 40 -7.70 5.69 -3.32
CA LYS A 40 -6.58 6.46 -2.78
C LYS A 40 -6.39 7.69 -3.66
N ALA A 41 -6.85 8.83 -3.15
CA ALA A 41 -6.94 10.09 -3.87
C ALA A 41 -5.75 11.01 -3.57
N TYR A 42 -5.26 11.67 -4.61
CA TYR A 42 -4.30 12.78 -4.54
C TYR A 42 -4.91 13.96 -5.27
N THR A 43 -4.73 15.17 -4.75
CA THR A 43 -5.14 16.38 -5.49
C THR A 43 -4.18 16.62 -6.64
N ALA A 44 -4.66 16.47 -7.87
CA ALA A 44 -3.92 16.80 -9.08
C ALA A 44 -4.00 18.31 -9.37
N SER A 45 -5.19 18.89 -9.21
CA SER A 45 -5.41 20.33 -9.37
C SER A 45 -6.64 20.79 -8.58
N SER A 46 -6.64 22.08 -8.25
CA SER A 46 -7.83 22.73 -7.70
C SER A 46 -8.03 24.08 -8.39
N ASP A 47 -9.27 24.40 -8.70
CA ASP A 47 -9.69 25.67 -9.28
C ASP A 47 -10.95 26.18 -8.58
N TYR A 48 -11.07 27.49 -8.46
CA TYR A 48 -12.24 28.11 -7.88
C TYR A 48 -12.80 29.23 -8.76
N SER A 49 -14.11 29.29 -8.85
CA SER A 49 -14.80 30.36 -9.56
C SER A 49 -15.79 31.08 -8.66
N LYS A 50 -15.85 32.40 -8.82
CA LYS A 50 -16.83 33.23 -8.14
C LYS A 50 -18.22 32.98 -8.74
N MET A 51 -19.20 32.84 -7.88
CA MET A 51 -20.58 32.86 -8.30
C MET A 51 -21.12 34.31 -8.37
N LYS A 52 -22.33 34.50 -8.96
CA LYS A 52 -22.97 35.82 -9.04
C LYS A 52 -23.12 36.48 -7.66
N VAL A 53 -23.19 35.70 -6.60
CA VAL A 53 -23.26 36.19 -5.20
C VAL A 53 -21.85 36.24 -4.61
N LYS A 54 -21.39 37.41 -4.14
CA LYS A 54 -20.06 37.69 -3.63
C LYS A 54 -19.58 36.74 -2.48
N THR A 55 -20.53 36.13 -1.77
CA THR A 55 -20.28 35.21 -0.66
C THR A 55 -20.41 33.72 -1.05
N ARG A 56 -20.42 33.41 -2.34
CA ARG A 56 -20.53 32.05 -2.85
C ARG A 56 -19.43 31.77 -3.87
N TYR A 57 -18.76 30.64 -3.70
CA TYR A 57 -17.75 30.13 -4.61
C TYR A 57 -18.01 28.68 -4.94
N LYS A 58 -17.64 28.31 -6.15
CA LYS A 58 -17.57 26.94 -6.61
C LYS A 58 -16.10 26.53 -6.60
N LEU A 59 -15.79 25.45 -5.90
CA LEU A 59 -14.48 24.80 -5.87
C LEU A 59 -14.57 23.53 -6.71
N ASN A 60 -13.71 23.41 -7.72
CA ASN A 60 -13.51 22.19 -8.47
C ASN A 60 -12.16 21.58 -8.05
N ILE A 61 -12.15 20.30 -7.74
CA ILE A 61 -10.94 19.55 -7.39
C ILE A 61 -10.86 18.36 -8.33
N THR A 62 -9.75 18.23 -9.02
CA THR A 62 -9.41 17.02 -9.78
C THR A 62 -8.59 16.12 -8.87
N LEU A 63 -9.08 14.92 -8.65
CA LEU A 63 -8.40 13.88 -7.87
C LEU A 63 -7.85 12.85 -8.85
N GLU A 64 -6.60 12.48 -8.66
CA GLU A 64 -5.96 11.35 -9.33
C GLU A 64 -5.63 10.28 -8.29
N GLY A 65 -5.56 9.03 -8.73
CA GLY A 65 -5.27 7.96 -7.80
C GLY A 65 -5.58 6.58 -8.36
N TYR A 66 -5.87 5.66 -7.46
CA TYR A 66 -6.22 4.29 -7.81
C TYR A 66 -7.19 3.71 -6.79
N PHE A 67 -7.99 2.77 -7.26
CA PHE A 67 -8.84 1.98 -6.39
C PHE A 67 -8.03 0.86 -5.72
N PHE A 68 -8.39 0.52 -4.50
CA PHE A 68 -7.82 -0.62 -3.79
C PHE A 68 -8.90 -1.33 -2.99
N ASP A 69 -8.77 -2.64 -2.89
CA ASP A 69 -9.66 -3.49 -2.12
C ASP A 69 -9.06 -3.83 -0.75
N ASP A 70 -9.79 -4.59 0.04
CA ASP A 70 -9.32 -5.08 1.33
C ASP A 70 -8.08 -5.96 1.17
N GLU A 71 -7.28 -6.02 2.23
CA GLU A 71 -6.04 -6.79 2.27
C GLU A 71 -6.30 -8.30 2.08
N LEU A 72 -5.65 -8.88 1.10
CA LEU A 72 -5.57 -10.33 0.93
C LEU A 72 -4.43 -10.89 1.76
N LYS A 73 -4.68 -12.05 2.40
CA LYS A 73 -3.72 -12.76 3.25
C LYS A 73 -3.56 -14.17 2.71
N LEU A 74 -2.32 -14.52 2.40
CA LEU A 74 -1.93 -15.83 1.90
C LEU A 74 -0.93 -16.42 2.90
N GLU A 75 -1.09 -17.68 3.27
CA GLU A 75 -0.20 -18.37 4.19
C GLU A 75 0.31 -19.66 3.54
N TYR A 76 1.61 -19.86 3.65
CA TYR A 76 2.32 -20.99 3.09
C TYR A 76 3.17 -21.65 4.18
N ASP A 77 2.78 -22.84 4.59
CA ASP A 77 3.48 -23.60 5.62
C ASP A 77 4.16 -24.83 5.00
N GLY A 78 5.47 -24.92 5.18
CA GLY A 78 6.26 -26.10 4.83
C GLY A 78 6.30 -26.41 3.33
N ILE A 79 6.12 -25.44 2.47
CA ILE A 79 6.23 -25.62 1.01
C ILE A 79 7.45 -24.90 0.47
N THR A 80 7.95 -25.34 -0.69
CA THR A 80 9.12 -24.75 -1.36
C THR A 80 8.75 -23.99 -2.63
N GLN A 81 7.51 -24.07 -3.09
CA GLN A 81 7.04 -23.33 -4.26
C GLN A 81 5.53 -23.08 -4.20
N THR A 82 5.11 -21.98 -4.77
CA THR A 82 3.69 -21.63 -4.94
C THR A 82 3.51 -20.65 -6.09
N THR A 83 2.26 -20.37 -6.46
CA THR A 83 1.93 -19.32 -7.41
C THR A 83 0.86 -18.42 -6.80
N ILE A 84 1.05 -17.12 -6.92
CA ILE A 84 0.06 -16.12 -6.54
C ILE A 84 -0.59 -15.58 -7.80
N ASP A 85 -1.91 -15.75 -7.91
CA ASP A 85 -2.71 -15.06 -8.92
C ASP A 85 -3.06 -13.67 -8.41
N ARG A 86 -2.45 -12.64 -9.02
CA ARG A 86 -2.70 -11.26 -8.62
C ARG A 86 -4.13 -10.87 -8.90
N GLN A 87 -4.80 -10.38 -7.89
CA GLN A 87 -6.01 -9.60 -8.06
C GLN A 87 -5.62 -8.12 -8.28
N GLY A 88 -6.39 -7.42 -9.13
CA GLY A 88 -6.08 -6.05 -9.51
C GLY A 88 -5.28 -5.91 -10.81
N THR A 89 -5.24 -4.68 -11.32
CA THR A 89 -4.59 -4.34 -12.61
C THR A 89 -3.25 -3.63 -12.42
N ARG A 90 -2.97 -3.14 -11.20
CA ARG A 90 -1.71 -2.44 -10.87
C ARG A 90 -0.78 -3.30 -10.02
N LYS A 91 0.51 -2.95 -10.07
CA LYS A 91 1.52 -3.40 -9.11
C LYS A 91 1.04 -3.07 -7.69
N ALA A 92 1.05 -4.06 -6.81
CA ALA A 92 0.65 -3.93 -5.42
C ALA A 92 1.85 -4.23 -4.50
N PRO A 93 2.29 -3.30 -3.64
CA PRO A 93 3.28 -3.59 -2.60
C PRO A 93 2.81 -4.77 -1.76
N ALA A 94 3.75 -5.62 -1.37
CA ALA A 94 3.46 -6.79 -0.55
C ALA A 94 4.19 -6.71 0.78
N ILE A 95 3.57 -7.22 1.82
CA ILE A 95 4.17 -7.42 3.14
C ILE A 95 4.44 -8.91 3.28
N ILE A 96 5.70 -9.28 3.50
CA ILE A 96 6.11 -10.66 3.67
C ILE A 96 6.51 -10.85 5.13
N GLU A 97 5.90 -11.84 5.77
CA GLU A 97 6.25 -12.29 7.11
C GLU A 97 6.83 -13.69 7.00
N VAL A 98 8.05 -13.90 7.50
CA VAL A 98 8.73 -15.18 7.55
C VAL A 98 8.90 -15.59 9.02
N TYR A 99 8.19 -16.62 9.43
CA TYR A 99 8.34 -17.26 10.74
C TYR A 99 9.25 -18.49 10.59
N ALA A 100 10.33 -18.54 11.35
CA ALA A 100 11.28 -19.63 11.34
C ALA A 100 10.84 -20.77 12.27
N LYS A 101 10.43 -21.92 11.73
CA LYS A 101 10.16 -23.14 12.52
C LYS A 101 11.47 -23.74 13.06
N LYS A 102 12.55 -23.63 12.30
CA LYS A 102 13.92 -23.95 12.68
C LYS A 102 14.83 -22.78 12.34
N ALA A 103 16.03 -22.75 12.85
CA ALA A 103 17.00 -21.73 12.49
C ALA A 103 17.26 -21.72 10.97
N LEU A 104 17.09 -20.56 10.35
CA LEU A 104 17.28 -20.36 8.93
C LEU A 104 18.60 -19.60 8.69
N LYS A 105 19.31 -19.98 7.64
CA LYS A 105 20.52 -19.29 7.16
C LYS A 105 20.43 -19.12 5.66
N ASN A 106 20.64 -17.88 5.17
CA ASN A 106 20.51 -17.51 3.76
C ASN A 106 19.17 -17.99 3.15
N TYR A 107 18.10 -17.79 3.91
CA TYR A 107 16.78 -18.18 3.45
C TYR A 107 16.32 -17.29 2.31
N LYS A 108 16.15 -17.90 1.13
CA LYS A 108 15.87 -17.18 -0.10
C LYS A 108 14.40 -17.32 -0.50
N ILE A 109 13.81 -16.20 -0.88
CA ILE A 109 12.50 -16.09 -1.53
C ILE A 109 12.72 -15.51 -2.92
N SER A 110 12.41 -16.28 -3.96
CA SER A 110 12.53 -15.84 -5.36
C SER A 110 11.17 -15.75 -6.03
N GLY A 111 11.06 -14.91 -7.06
CA GLY A 111 9.86 -14.75 -7.87
C GLY A 111 9.21 -13.38 -7.78
N PHE A 112 9.64 -12.52 -6.86
CA PHE A 112 9.39 -11.09 -6.92
C PHE A 112 10.28 -10.42 -7.98
N GLU A 113 10.24 -9.09 -8.11
CA GLU A 113 11.14 -8.37 -9.03
C GLU A 113 12.61 -8.62 -8.73
N ASP A 114 12.92 -8.92 -7.48
CA ASP A 114 14.25 -9.25 -7.00
C ASP A 114 14.18 -10.38 -5.96
N ASP A 115 15.27 -11.08 -5.77
CA ASP A 115 15.37 -12.10 -4.75
C ASP A 115 15.48 -11.45 -3.36
N ILE A 116 14.87 -12.07 -2.37
CA ILE A 116 14.94 -11.65 -0.97
C ILE A 116 15.70 -12.71 -0.21
N ILE A 117 16.80 -12.35 0.45
CA ILE A 117 17.63 -13.27 1.23
C ILE A 117 17.64 -12.84 2.69
N VAL A 118 17.03 -13.64 3.54
CA VAL A 118 17.14 -13.48 5.01
C VAL A 118 18.43 -14.18 5.45
N GLU A 119 19.45 -13.43 5.87
CA GLU A 119 20.77 -13.95 6.17
C GLU A 119 20.76 -14.93 7.35
N GLN A 120 20.13 -14.52 8.46
CA GLN A 120 19.98 -15.36 9.65
C GLN A 120 18.66 -15.07 10.35
N LEU A 121 17.95 -16.13 10.74
CA LEU A 121 16.74 -16.04 11.55
C LEU A 121 16.70 -17.23 12.51
N ALA A 122 16.74 -16.98 13.82
CA ALA A 122 16.70 -18.04 14.81
C ALA A 122 15.32 -18.71 14.85
N ALA A 123 15.27 -19.96 15.29
CA ALA A 123 14.00 -20.67 15.45
C ALA A 123 13.04 -19.89 16.38
N GLY A 124 11.78 -19.81 16.00
CA GLY A 124 10.75 -19.07 16.72
C GLY A 124 10.74 -17.56 16.48
N GLN A 125 11.67 -17.01 15.70
CA GLN A 125 11.68 -15.60 15.34
C GLN A 125 10.85 -15.34 14.08
N THR A 126 10.38 -14.09 13.97
CA THR A 126 9.61 -13.60 12.82
C THR A 126 10.27 -12.35 12.26
N ILE A 127 10.57 -12.37 10.96
CA ILE A 127 11.00 -11.20 10.22
C ILE A 127 9.85 -10.73 9.33
N ILE A 128 9.62 -9.41 9.30
CA ILE A 128 8.59 -8.77 8.47
C ILE A 128 9.30 -7.83 7.50
N ILE A 129 9.05 -8.02 6.22
CA ILE A 129 9.53 -7.20 5.11
C ILE A 129 8.34 -6.47 4.53
N ASP A 130 8.21 -5.20 4.85
CA ASP A 130 7.07 -4.36 4.49
C ASP A 130 7.38 -3.57 3.22
N GLY A 131 6.81 -4.00 2.10
CA GLY A 131 6.94 -3.32 0.81
C GLY A 131 6.08 -2.06 0.67
N GLU A 132 5.11 -1.83 1.55
CA GLU A 132 4.28 -0.61 1.55
C GLU A 132 5.01 0.54 2.24
N GLU A 133 5.66 0.26 3.40
CA GLU A 133 6.39 1.25 4.19
C GLU A 133 7.90 1.28 3.89
N GLY A 134 8.44 0.31 3.16
CA GLY A 134 9.87 0.19 2.91
C GLY A 134 10.67 -0.11 4.18
N ARG A 135 10.17 -1.00 5.04
CA ARG A 135 10.73 -1.29 6.35
C ARG A 135 10.92 -2.79 6.56
N ILE A 136 11.97 -3.15 7.32
CA ILE A 136 12.23 -4.54 7.72
C ILE A 136 12.35 -4.58 9.24
N THR A 137 11.61 -5.52 9.87
CA THR A 137 11.65 -5.69 11.32
C THR A 137 11.76 -7.16 11.70
N ASN A 138 12.49 -7.45 12.79
CA ASN A 138 12.55 -8.77 13.42
C ASN A 138 12.00 -8.63 14.84
N ASN A 139 10.91 -9.33 15.13
CA ASN A 139 10.18 -9.21 16.39
C ASN A 139 9.91 -7.74 16.79
N GLY A 140 9.63 -6.88 15.80
CA GLY A 140 9.31 -5.46 15.99
C GLY A 140 10.53 -4.52 16.08
N ALA A 141 11.74 -5.02 16.19
CA ALA A 141 12.97 -4.22 16.12
C ALA A 141 13.42 -4.05 14.66
N ASP A 142 14.11 -2.95 14.34
CA ASP A 142 14.69 -2.74 13.02
C ASP A 142 15.69 -3.85 12.67
N ALA A 143 15.55 -4.40 11.47
CA ALA A 143 16.36 -5.55 11.01
C ALA A 143 16.79 -5.41 9.55
N PHE A 144 16.91 -4.18 9.06
CA PHE A 144 17.25 -3.93 7.66
C PHE A 144 18.57 -4.62 7.25
N ALA A 145 19.58 -4.60 8.12
CA ALA A 145 20.87 -5.24 7.87
C ALA A 145 20.84 -6.79 7.87
N SER A 146 19.71 -7.41 8.20
CA SER A 146 19.56 -8.87 8.24
C SER A 146 18.95 -9.46 6.97
N VAL A 147 18.63 -8.60 5.99
CA VAL A 147 18.00 -9.01 4.73
C VAL A 147 18.71 -8.35 3.56
N ASP A 148 19.17 -9.16 2.63
CA ASP A 148 19.68 -8.68 1.35
C ASP A 148 18.52 -8.62 0.33
N LEU A 149 18.23 -7.40 -0.14
CA LEU A 149 17.25 -7.10 -1.19
C LEU A 149 17.57 -5.76 -1.85
N TRP A 150 17.38 -5.67 -3.15
CA TRP A 150 17.49 -4.40 -3.91
C TRP A 150 16.15 -3.69 -4.07
N LYS A 151 15.07 -4.45 -4.09
CA LYS A 151 13.71 -3.92 -4.24
C LYS A 151 12.80 -4.56 -3.21
N PHE A 152 11.99 -3.75 -2.57
CA PHE A 152 10.95 -4.23 -1.68
C PHE A 152 9.91 -5.07 -2.44
N PRO A 153 9.34 -6.10 -1.79
CA PRO A 153 8.40 -7.02 -2.43
C PRO A 153 7.16 -6.33 -2.95
N ALA A 154 6.76 -6.71 -4.15
CA ALA A 154 5.50 -6.29 -4.73
C ALA A 154 4.99 -7.35 -5.73
N ILE A 155 3.68 -7.50 -5.80
CA ILE A 155 3.03 -8.36 -6.80
C ILE A 155 2.88 -7.55 -8.08
N THR A 156 3.73 -7.85 -9.07
CA THR A 156 3.82 -7.09 -10.33
C THR A 156 3.18 -7.82 -11.50
N GLN A 157 3.30 -9.14 -11.52
CA GLN A 157 2.81 -9.99 -12.59
C GLN A 157 1.41 -10.53 -12.29
N THR A 158 0.64 -10.85 -13.31
CA THR A 158 -0.67 -11.49 -13.18
C THR A 158 -0.56 -12.81 -12.42
N GLN A 159 0.49 -13.59 -12.71
CA GLN A 159 0.88 -14.78 -11.96
C GLN A 159 2.31 -14.61 -11.47
N THR A 160 2.52 -14.71 -10.16
CA THR A 160 3.83 -14.64 -9.54
C THR A 160 4.20 -16.01 -8.99
N ALA A 161 5.11 -16.70 -9.65
CA ALA A 161 5.63 -17.99 -9.19
C ALA A 161 6.71 -17.75 -8.14
N LEU A 162 6.46 -18.15 -6.91
CA LEU A 162 7.38 -18.01 -5.80
C LEU A 162 8.08 -19.33 -5.51
N LYS A 163 9.37 -19.23 -5.14
CA LYS A 163 10.18 -20.34 -4.64
C LYS A 163 10.78 -19.98 -3.30
N PHE A 164 10.78 -20.92 -2.39
CA PHE A 164 11.35 -20.82 -1.05
C PHE A 164 12.48 -21.84 -0.92
N SER A 165 13.63 -21.41 -0.41
CA SER A 165 14.81 -22.28 -0.32
C SER A 165 14.69 -23.43 0.70
N SER A 166 13.76 -23.36 1.63
CA SER A 166 13.50 -24.39 2.65
C SER A 166 12.04 -24.43 3.04
N ALA A 167 11.56 -25.59 3.47
CA ALA A 167 10.24 -25.82 4.06
C ALA A 167 10.20 -25.56 5.59
N ASP A 168 11.31 -25.13 6.19
CA ASP A 168 11.42 -24.90 7.64
C ASP A 168 10.90 -23.53 8.08
N ALA A 169 10.11 -22.86 7.23
CA ALA A 169 9.47 -21.58 7.50
C ALA A 169 7.97 -21.63 7.24
N VAL A 170 7.25 -20.73 7.91
CA VAL A 170 5.90 -20.31 7.50
C VAL A 170 6.04 -18.93 6.86
N VAL A 171 5.58 -18.80 5.62
CA VAL A 171 5.62 -17.53 4.89
C VAL A 171 4.20 -17.00 4.75
N ARG A 172 3.95 -15.80 5.26
CA ARG A 172 2.69 -15.09 5.07
C ARG A 172 2.91 -13.91 4.15
N ILE A 173 2.06 -13.78 3.16
CA ILE A 173 2.12 -12.69 2.18
C ILE A 173 0.81 -11.94 2.23
N ARG A 174 0.89 -10.62 2.41
CA ARG A 174 -0.28 -9.74 2.47
C ARG A 174 -0.12 -8.65 1.42
N TYR A 175 -1.17 -8.32 0.71
CA TYR A 175 -1.20 -7.20 -0.22
C TYR A 175 -2.63 -6.71 -0.44
N LYS A 176 -2.78 -5.46 -0.85
CA LYS A 176 -4.07 -4.88 -1.23
C LYS A 176 -4.17 -4.87 -2.74
N PRO A 177 -5.15 -5.56 -3.35
CA PRO A 177 -5.39 -5.46 -4.79
C PRO A 177 -5.59 -4.01 -5.21
N MET A 178 -4.92 -3.61 -6.29
CA MET A 178 -4.98 -2.24 -6.80
C MET A 178 -5.48 -2.22 -8.24
N TRP A 179 -6.35 -1.24 -8.55
CA TRP A 179 -7.04 -1.10 -9.82
C TRP A 179 -6.79 0.29 -10.41
N ILE A 180 -6.78 0.39 -11.75
CA ILE A 180 -6.78 1.66 -12.48
C ILE A 180 -8.19 1.97 -12.91
#